data_a9c8ce380e1e28f95d29a2e0a64c1f66
#
_entry.id   a9c8ce380e1e28f95d29a2e0a64c1f66
#
_cell.length_a   1.000
_cell.length_b   1.000
_cell.length_c   1.000
_cell.angle_alpha   90.00
_cell.angle_beta   90.00
_cell.angle_gamma   90.00
#
_symmetry.space_group_name_H-M   'P 1'
#
loop_
_entity.id
_entity.type
_entity.pdbx_description
1 polymer ?
#
loop_
_entity_poly.entity_id
_entity_poly.type
_entity_poly.pdbx_seq_one_letter_code
_entity_poly.pdbx_strand_id
1 'polypeptide(L)'
;MKPYEIIKELESDNSRKFKESVIAREDKNNNTELFEGVSMAMDKLRTFGLKQVPESQQDGPGLEWDTFLETTNQLELRTLTGNAARDRVDYLIGLATRDEWNHWYRRILIKDLRCGVTEKTVNKFSKIKVPVFECMLADDSKKHESKLKGQVFVEPKLDGVRVIAICDTKKDEVVLMSRNGKELVNFPHINTQLYHLLGELDQSWVFDGEIMSADFQSLMKQIHRKGDAQTDDAILNLFDCMPLHMFQQGECTEPLTKRKQWLESFDFGTNIRTIESVRFDLDKDYDKFIDYNRSCIDKGYEGIMIKPQNGVYECKRSSLWLKVKPFIEVSLTVVAVEEGTGRNAGKLGALIVEGTDDGKFIKTNVGSGLTDEDREAFWKDTQKLIGQIVEVRADAVTQNQDAVDEYSLRFPRFLRFRGFEKNEKL
;
A
#
# COMPACT_ATOMS: atom_id res chain seq x y z
N MET A 1 -7.18 3.83 -34.81
CA MET A 1 -7.14 5.10 -34.04
C MET A 1 -5.74 5.24 -33.46
N LYS A 2 -5.23 6.46 -33.43
CA LYS A 2 -3.94 6.76 -32.75
C LYS A 2 -4.10 6.67 -31.21
N PRO A 3 -3.04 6.36 -30.46
CA PRO A 3 -3.13 6.21 -28.99
C PRO A 3 -3.75 7.41 -28.28
N TYR A 4 -3.41 8.64 -28.65
CA TYR A 4 -3.98 9.83 -28.00
C TYR A 4 -5.49 9.96 -28.17
N GLU A 5 -6.03 9.53 -29.33
CA GLU A 5 -7.48 9.51 -29.60
C GLU A 5 -8.19 8.52 -28.67
N ILE A 6 -7.56 7.35 -28.44
CA ILE A 6 -8.08 6.31 -27.55
C ILE A 6 -8.05 6.78 -26.10
N ILE A 7 -7.00 7.48 -25.69
CA ILE A 7 -6.94 8.07 -24.34
C ILE A 7 -8.08 9.10 -24.16
N LYS A 8 -8.33 9.97 -25.15
CA LYS A 8 -9.46 10.91 -25.12
C LYS A 8 -10.81 10.19 -25.08
N GLU A 9 -10.96 9.09 -25.80
CA GLU A 9 -12.15 8.25 -25.74
C GLU A 9 -12.33 7.64 -24.34
N LEU A 10 -11.28 7.09 -23.72
CA LEU A 10 -11.30 6.55 -22.36
C LEU A 10 -11.64 7.62 -21.30
N GLU A 11 -11.29 8.87 -21.54
CA GLU A 11 -11.65 9.99 -20.66
C GLU A 11 -13.13 10.38 -20.73
N SER A 12 -13.78 10.14 -21.87
CA SER A 12 -15.14 10.60 -22.13
C SER A 12 -16.22 9.92 -21.29
N ASP A 13 -15.96 8.71 -20.76
CA ASP A 13 -16.90 7.93 -19.94
C ASP A 13 -16.16 7.24 -18.78
N ASN A 14 -16.65 7.46 -17.56
CA ASN A 14 -16.08 6.87 -16.36
C ASN A 14 -16.58 5.46 -16.06
N SER A 15 -17.52 4.92 -16.86
CA SER A 15 -18.07 3.60 -16.61
C SER A 15 -17.00 2.51 -16.84
N ARG A 16 -16.92 1.58 -15.91
CA ARG A 16 -15.97 0.47 -15.96
C ARG A 16 -16.17 -0.38 -17.23
N LYS A 17 -17.43 -0.69 -17.57
CA LYS A 17 -17.76 -1.53 -18.73
C LYS A 17 -17.32 -0.88 -20.04
N PHE A 18 -17.49 0.44 -20.17
CA PHE A 18 -17.02 1.19 -21.31
C PHE A 18 -15.51 1.07 -21.47
N LYS A 19 -14.75 1.35 -20.42
CA LYS A 19 -13.27 1.25 -20.44
C LYS A 19 -12.80 -0.17 -20.76
N GLU A 20 -13.42 -1.19 -20.15
CA GLU A 20 -13.13 -2.60 -20.47
C GLU A 20 -13.38 -2.92 -21.96
N SER A 21 -14.45 -2.39 -22.56
CA SER A 21 -14.78 -2.60 -23.97
C SER A 21 -13.77 -1.94 -24.92
N VAL A 22 -13.32 -0.72 -24.60
CA VAL A 22 -12.31 -0.01 -25.40
C VAL A 22 -10.97 -0.76 -25.37
N ILE A 23 -10.50 -1.17 -24.17
CA ILE A 23 -9.26 -1.94 -24.04
C ILE A 23 -9.33 -3.27 -24.81
N ALA A 24 -10.44 -4.01 -24.68
CA ALA A 24 -10.62 -5.26 -25.42
C ALA A 24 -10.66 -5.07 -26.94
N ARG A 25 -11.26 -3.97 -27.41
CA ARG A 25 -11.28 -3.61 -28.84
C ARG A 25 -9.87 -3.33 -29.37
N GLU A 26 -9.08 -2.54 -28.61
CA GLU A 26 -7.72 -2.18 -29.04
C GLU A 26 -6.75 -3.36 -28.98
N ASP A 27 -6.93 -4.30 -28.04
CA ASP A 27 -6.16 -5.56 -28.03
C ASP A 27 -6.47 -6.42 -29.28
N LYS A 28 -7.75 -6.49 -29.68
CA LYS A 28 -8.16 -7.15 -30.94
C LYS A 28 -7.53 -6.49 -32.18
N ASN A 29 -7.39 -5.16 -32.15
CA ASN A 29 -6.78 -4.40 -33.24
C ASN A 29 -5.25 -4.49 -33.24
N ASN A 30 -4.62 -5.20 -32.29
CA ASN A 30 -3.19 -5.29 -32.07
C ASN A 30 -2.53 -3.90 -32.00
N ASN A 31 -3.10 -2.97 -31.25
CA ASN A 31 -2.58 -1.62 -31.05
C ASN A 31 -1.36 -1.65 -30.10
N THR A 32 -0.22 -2.10 -30.63
CA THR A 32 1.02 -2.34 -29.84
C THR A 32 1.53 -1.05 -29.20
N GLU A 33 1.57 0.06 -29.95
CA GLU A 33 2.01 1.36 -29.45
C GLU A 33 1.19 1.79 -28.21
N LEU A 34 -0.13 1.64 -28.26
CA LEU A 34 -0.99 1.97 -27.12
C LEU A 34 -0.59 1.16 -25.88
N PHE A 35 -0.46 -0.16 -25.99
CA PHE A 35 -0.22 -1.01 -24.83
C PHE A 35 1.22 -0.91 -24.31
N GLU A 36 2.20 -0.67 -25.16
CA GLU A 36 3.57 -0.36 -24.76
C GLU A 36 3.62 0.94 -23.97
N GLY A 37 3.01 2.01 -24.48
CA GLY A 37 2.97 3.30 -23.79
C GLY A 37 2.16 3.26 -22.50
N VAL A 38 1.04 2.51 -22.46
CA VAL A 38 0.28 2.24 -21.23
C VAL A 38 1.15 1.51 -20.22
N SER A 39 1.90 0.48 -20.64
CA SER A 39 2.83 -0.23 -19.77
C SER A 39 3.90 0.70 -19.23
N MET A 40 4.51 1.54 -20.09
CA MET A 40 5.51 2.52 -19.68
C MET A 40 4.97 3.52 -18.65
N ALA A 41 3.74 4.01 -18.84
CA ALA A 41 3.10 4.95 -17.93
C ALA A 41 2.74 4.32 -16.58
N MET A 42 2.30 3.07 -16.56
CA MET A 42 1.76 2.41 -15.36
C MET A 42 2.78 1.58 -14.59
N ASP A 43 3.87 1.12 -15.21
CA ASP A 43 4.93 0.37 -14.53
C ASP A 43 5.63 1.26 -13.48
N LYS A 44 5.41 0.96 -12.20
CA LYS A 44 5.93 1.75 -11.07
C LYS A 44 7.45 1.68 -10.91
N LEU A 45 8.08 0.62 -11.41
CA LEU A 45 9.53 0.46 -11.36
C LEU A 45 10.26 1.19 -12.50
N ARG A 46 9.51 1.72 -13.46
CA ARG A 46 10.02 2.48 -14.59
C ARG A 46 9.92 3.97 -14.28
N THR A 47 11.06 4.67 -14.22
CA THR A 47 11.13 6.10 -13.88
C THR A 47 11.91 6.86 -14.94
N PHE A 48 11.51 8.11 -15.25
CA PHE A 48 12.16 8.94 -16.28
C PHE A 48 13.00 10.08 -15.72
N GLY A 49 13.02 10.28 -14.40
CA GLY A 49 13.82 11.32 -13.73
C GLY A 49 13.42 12.77 -14.06
N LEU A 50 12.23 12.99 -14.60
CA LEU A 50 11.74 14.31 -14.98
C LEU A 50 10.87 14.88 -13.85
N LYS A 51 11.25 16.06 -13.31
CA LYS A 51 10.47 16.75 -12.28
C LYS A 51 9.25 17.47 -12.87
N GLN A 52 9.38 18.00 -14.07
CA GLN A 52 8.33 18.76 -14.77
C GLN A 52 8.34 18.41 -16.25
N VAL A 53 7.17 18.19 -16.83
CA VAL A 53 6.96 17.99 -18.26
C VAL A 53 5.87 18.96 -18.71
N PRO A 54 6.22 20.03 -19.45
CA PRO A 54 5.27 21.08 -19.81
C PRO A 54 4.23 20.57 -20.84
N GLU A 55 3.11 21.28 -20.92
CA GLU A 55 2.12 21.11 -21.98
C GLU A 55 2.55 21.84 -23.24
N SER A 56 2.19 21.33 -24.40
CA SER A 56 2.40 22.00 -25.67
C SER A 56 1.22 22.93 -25.98
N GLN A 57 1.54 24.11 -26.50
CA GLN A 57 0.58 25.08 -27.08
C GLN A 57 0.66 25.14 -28.60
N GLN A 58 1.62 24.42 -29.21
CA GLN A 58 1.91 24.46 -30.62
C GLN A 58 1.71 23.10 -31.27
N ASP A 59 1.48 23.08 -32.57
CA ASP A 59 1.39 21.87 -33.37
C ASP A 59 2.68 21.70 -34.17
N GLY A 60 3.35 20.56 -33.95
CA GLY A 60 4.47 20.09 -34.74
C GLY A 60 4.03 19.19 -35.90
N PRO A 61 4.98 18.70 -36.71
CA PRO A 61 4.71 17.86 -37.88
C PRO A 61 4.21 16.44 -37.52
N GLY A 62 4.35 16.03 -36.28
CA GLY A 62 4.09 14.68 -35.79
C GLY A 62 5.34 14.07 -35.16
N LEU A 63 5.18 13.36 -34.03
CA LEU A 63 6.27 12.69 -33.34
C LEU A 63 6.18 11.16 -33.59
N GLU A 64 7.25 10.63 -34.16
CA GLU A 64 7.36 9.19 -34.38
C GLU A 64 7.58 8.44 -33.07
N TRP A 65 6.91 7.30 -32.94
CA TRP A 65 6.97 6.46 -31.73
C TRP A 65 8.41 6.02 -31.39
N ASP A 66 9.19 5.60 -32.40
CA ASP A 66 10.57 5.16 -32.21
C ASP A 66 11.47 6.26 -31.65
N THR A 67 11.28 7.52 -32.08
CA THR A 67 12.02 8.68 -31.55
C THR A 67 11.67 8.93 -30.07
N PHE A 68 10.42 8.74 -29.72
CA PHE A 68 9.97 8.82 -28.33
C PHE A 68 10.56 7.69 -27.48
N LEU A 69 10.51 6.45 -27.97
CA LEU A 69 11.07 5.27 -27.30
C LEU A 69 12.59 5.42 -27.05
N GLU A 70 13.35 5.88 -28.03
CA GLU A 70 14.77 6.15 -27.85
C GLU A 70 15.02 7.13 -26.69
N THR A 71 14.27 8.23 -26.68
CA THR A 71 14.40 9.24 -25.62
C THR A 71 14.00 8.67 -24.25
N THR A 72 12.89 7.95 -24.15
CA THR A 72 12.46 7.34 -22.87
C THR A 72 13.45 6.32 -22.36
N ASN A 73 14.09 5.53 -23.22
CA ASN A 73 15.14 4.59 -22.83
C ASN A 73 16.38 5.32 -22.28
N GLN A 74 16.80 6.43 -22.91
CA GLN A 74 17.91 7.25 -22.41
C GLN A 74 17.59 7.89 -21.04
N LEU A 75 16.36 8.37 -20.84
CA LEU A 75 15.89 8.91 -19.58
C LEU A 75 15.84 7.83 -18.50
N GLU A 76 15.34 6.65 -18.81
CA GLU A 76 15.23 5.52 -17.88
C GLU A 76 16.62 5.02 -17.42
N LEU A 77 17.58 4.93 -18.35
CA LEU A 77 18.96 4.50 -18.08
C LEU A 77 19.81 5.62 -17.46
N ARG A 78 19.25 6.81 -17.25
CA ARG A 78 19.98 8.00 -16.74
C ARG A 78 21.17 8.44 -17.61
N THR A 79 21.23 8.01 -18.86
CA THR A 79 22.20 8.53 -19.83
C THR A 79 21.83 9.93 -20.33
N LEU A 80 20.60 10.35 -20.10
CA LEU A 80 20.07 11.66 -20.41
C LEU A 80 19.44 12.27 -19.14
N THR A 81 20.07 13.30 -18.56
CA THR A 81 19.68 13.92 -17.28
C THR A 81 19.79 15.43 -17.29
N GLY A 82 19.27 16.09 -16.27
CA GLY A 82 19.42 17.53 -16.04
C GLY A 82 18.90 18.42 -17.20
N ASN A 83 19.71 19.40 -17.64
CA ASN A 83 19.33 20.30 -18.72
C ASN A 83 19.22 19.59 -20.07
N ALA A 84 20.12 18.65 -20.36
CA ALA A 84 20.06 17.88 -21.60
C ALA A 84 18.75 17.08 -21.73
N ALA A 85 18.23 16.55 -20.62
CA ALA A 85 16.92 15.90 -20.61
C ALA A 85 15.78 16.91 -20.89
N ARG A 86 15.85 18.11 -20.35
CA ARG A 86 14.86 19.18 -20.64
C ARG A 86 14.90 19.57 -22.10
N ASP A 87 16.09 19.87 -22.63
CA ASP A 87 16.27 20.26 -24.04
C ASP A 87 15.73 19.17 -24.99
N ARG A 88 15.96 17.90 -24.63
CA ARG A 88 15.42 16.77 -25.41
C ARG A 88 13.90 16.66 -25.33
N VAL A 89 13.30 16.90 -24.16
CA VAL A 89 11.85 16.95 -24.00
C VAL A 89 11.25 18.12 -24.81
N ASP A 90 11.88 19.31 -24.76
CA ASP A 90 11.44 20.47 -25.52
C ASP A 90 11.54 20.22 -27.04
N TYR A 91 12.56 19.49 -27.49
CA TYR A 91 12.67 19.04 -28.88
C TYR A 91 11.50 18.11 -29.26
N LEU A 92 11.13 17.14 -28.41
CA LEU A 92 9.99 16.25 -28.68
C LEU A 92 8.67 17.02 -28.70
N ILE A 93 8.50 18.03 -27.83
CA ILE A 93 7.34 18.92 -27.85
C ILE A 93 7.22 19.63 -29.19
N GLY A 94 8.33 20.10 -29.75
CA GLY A 94 8.36 20.77 -31.05
C GLY A 94 8.01 19.85 -32.22
N LEU A 95 8.23 18.53 -32.10
CA LEU A 95 7.85 17.55 -33.11
C LEU A 95 6.39 17.12 -33.03
N ALA A 96 5.87 16.88 -31.83
CA ALA A 96 4.53 16.35 -31.64
C ALA A 96 3.44 17.37 -32.01
N THR A 97 2.30 16.91 -32.49
CA THR A 97 1.10 17.74 -32.49
C THR A 97 0.68 18.03 -31.04
N ARG A 98 -0.02 19.14 -30.79
CA ARG A 98 -0.48 19.49 -29.45
C ARG A 98 -1.29 18.38 -28.79
N ASP A 99 -2.19 17.74 -29.55
CA ASP A 99 -3.03 16.68 -29.04
C ASP A 99 -2.23 15.40 -28.73
N GLU A 100 -1.31 14.98 -29.61
CA GLU A 100 -0.43 13.84 -29.36
C GLU A 100 0.43 14.07 -28.11
N TRP A 101 1.03 15.26 -27.98
CA TRP A 101 1.85 15.56 -26.82
C TRP A 101 1.03 15.54 -25.52
N ASN A 102 -0.04 16.34 -25.43
CA ASN A 102 -0.76 16.58 -24.19
C ASN A 102 -1.59 15.36 -23.73
N HIS A 103 -2.05 14.52 -24.65
CA HIS A 103 -2.91 13.37 -24.31
C HIS A 103 -2.20 12.02 -24.38
N TRP A 104 -0.95 11.96 -24.90
CA TRP A 104 -0.22 10.71 -25.01
C TRP A 104 1.20 10.81 -24.47
N TYR A 105 2.14 11.37 -25.21
CA TYR A 105 3.56 11.36 -24.87
C TYR A 105 3.88 11.99 -23.50
N ARG A 106 3.33 13.15 -23.23
CA ARG A 106 3.47 13.83 -21.92
C ARG A 106 2.93 12.95 -20.78
N ARG A 107 1.79 12.31 -20.98
CA ARG A 107 1.14 11.47 -19.94
C ARG A 107 1.92 10.22 -19.63
N ILE A 108 2.65 9.67 -20.59
CA ILE A 108 3.62 8.59 -20.34
C ILE A 108 4.75 9.12 -19.44
N LEU A 109 5.34 10.26 -19.80
CA LEU A 109 6.46 10.85 -19.06
C LEU A 109 6.11 11.26 -17.63
N ILE A 110 4.91 11.79 -17.40
CA ILE A 110 4.43 12.11 -16.05
C ILE A 110 3.87 10.90 -15.29
N LYS A 111 3.86 9.73 -15.90
CA LYS A 111 3.37 8.47 -15.29
C LYS A 111 1.89 8.51 -14.88
N ASP A 112 1.08 9.28 -15.60
CA ASP A 112 -0.35 9.46 -15.32
C ASP A 112 -1.15 9.66 -16.60
N LEU A 113 -1.83 8.62 -17.06
CA LEU A 113 -2.63 8.64 -18.28
C LEU A 113 -3.93 9.44 -18.13
N ARG A 114 -4.37 9.75 -16.91
CA ARG A 114 -5.59 10.53 -16.61
C ARG A 114 -6.87 10.02 -17.23
N CYS A 115 -6.90 8.77 -17.64
CA CYS A 115 -8.05 8.16 -18.31
C CYS A 115 -8.87 7.21 -17.41
N GLY A 116 -8.53 7.13 -16.11
CA GLY A 116 -9.27 6.33 -15.12
C GLY A 116 -9.23 4.81 -15.36
N VAL A 117 -8.25 4.33 -16.13
CA VAL A 117 -7.96 2.90 -16.32
C VAL A 117 -6.87 2.47 -15.34
N THR A 118 -6.97 1.25 -14.81
CA THR A 118 -5.98 0.69 -13.89
C THR A 118 -5.22 -0.46 -14.56
N GLU A 119 -4.04 -0.79 -14.02
CA GLU A 119 -3.23 -1.93 -14.45
C GLU A 119 -4.05 -3.24 -14.49
N LYS A 120 -4.93 -3.43 -13.49
CA LYS A 120 -5.82 -4.60 -13.41
C LYS A 120 -6.81 -4.66 -14.57
N THR A 121 -7.34 -3.50 -14.98
CA THR A 121 -8.26 -3.42 -16.12
C THR A 121 -7.53 -3.75 -17.43
N VAL A 122 -6.34 -3.18 -17.64
CA VAL A 122 -5.52 -3.46 -18.82
C VAL A 122 -5.15 -4.95 -18.85
N ASN A 123 -4.61 -5.47 -17.74
CA ASN A 123 -4.14 -6.85 -17.64
C ASN A 123 -5.23 -7.91 -17.83
N LYS A 124 -6.49 -7.54 -17.58
CA LYS A 124 -7.63 -8.43 -17.79
C LYS A 124 -7.92 -8.68 -19.28
N PHE A 125 -7.73 -7.66 -20.14
CA PHE A 125 -8.17 -7.69 -21.53
C PHE A 125 -7.03 -7.61 -22.54
N SER A 126 -5.85 -7.12 -22.17
CA SER A 126 -4.68 -7.01 -23.07
C SER A 126 -3.77 -8.22 -22.99
N LYS A 127 -3.17 -8.59 -24.13
CA LYS A 127 -2.07 -9.58 -24.22
C LYS A 127 -0.76 -9.01 -23.67
N ILE A 128 -0.49 -7.72 -23.93
CA ILE A 128 0.66 -7.00 -23.37
C ILE A 128 0.28 -6.63 -21.93
N LYS A 129 1.04 -7.19 -20.97
CA LYS A 129 0.75 -6.98 -19.55
C LYS A 129 1.53 -5.80 -18.99
N VAL A 130 0.86 -5.01 -18.17
CA VAL A 130 1.49 -3.98 -17.36
C VAL A 130 2.05 -4.64 -16.11
N PRO A 131 3.34 -4.45 -15.77
CA PRO A 131 3.88 -4.90 -14.50
C PRO A 131 3.12 -4.25 -13.34
N VAL A 132 2.68 -5.06 -12.37
CA VAL A 132 1.99 -4.57 -11.18
C VAL A 132 3.00 -4.47 -10.05
N PHE A 133 3.13 -3.27 -9.46
CA PHE A 133 3.95 -3.12 -8.27
C PHE A 133 3.24 -3.78 -7.09
N GLU A 134 3.80 -4.84 -6.63
CA GLU A 134 3.32 -5.59 -5.45
C GLU A 134 4.49 -5.91 -4.54
N CYS A 135 4.23 -5.95 -3.24
CA CYS A 135 5.15 -6.46 -2.23
C CYS A 135 4.45 -7.53 -1.39
N MET A 136 5.21 -8.28 -0.63
CA MET A 136 4.65 -9.30 0.24
C MET A 136 3.75 -8.70 1.31
N LEU A 137 2.53 -9.23 1.44
CA LEU A 137 1.55 -8.82 2.44
C LEU A 137 1.24 -9.97 3.37
N ALA A 138 1.18 -9.67 4.66
CA ALA A 138 0.80 -10.66 5.67
C ALA A 138 -0.68 -11.01 5.62
N ASP A 139 -1.00 -12.26 5.93
CA ASP A 139 -2.36 -12.70 6.22
C ASP A 139 -2.61 -12.77 7.73
N ASP A 140 -3.87 -12.96 8.11
CA ASP A 140 -4.28 -13.07 9.51
C ASP A 140 -3.98 -14.48 10.04
N SER A 141 -3.27 -14.58 11.17
CA SER A 141 -2.90 -15.86 11.78
C SER A 141 -4.11 -16.74 12.13
N LYS A 142 -5.26 -16.14 12.48
CA LYS A 142 -6.49 -16.86 12.80
C LYS A 142 -7.04 -17.70 11.65
N LYS A 143 -6.71 -17.33 10.41
CA LYS A 143 -7.09 -18.10 9.22
C LYS A 143 -6.14 -19.25 8.91
N HIS A 144 -5.01 -19.29 9.58
CA HIS A 144 -3.89 -20.17 9.28
C HIS A 144 -3.27 -20.80 10.54
N GLU A 145 -4.09 -21.11 11.55
CA GLU A 145 -3.63 -21.69 12.82
C GLU A 145 -2.78 -22.96 12.63
N SER A 146 -3.14 -23.81 11.67
CA SER A 146 -2.37 -25.03 11.33
C SER A 146 -0.95 -24.75 10.81
N LYS A 147 -0.62 -23.51 10.42
CA LYS A 147 0.70 -23.07 9.98
C LYS A 147 1.56 -22.48 11.11
N LEU A 148 0.99 -22.28 12.29
CA LEU A 148 1.70 -21.80 13.48
C LEU A 148 2.47 -22.97 14.13
N LYS A 149 3.53 -23.40 13.47
CA LYS A 149 4.38 -24.54 13.91
C LYS A 149 5.80 -24.41 13.36
N GLY A 150 6.71 -25.18 13.97
CA GLY A 150 8.10 -25.29 13.54
C GLY A 150 8.92 -24.03 13.81
N GLN A 151 10.01 -23.91 13.07
CA GLN A 151 11.00 -22.84 13.23
C GLN A 151 10.53 -21.54 12.55
N VAL A 152 10.39 -20.48 13.35
CA VAL A 152 9.92 -19.18 12.89
C VAL A 152 10.81 -18.04 13.38
N PHE A 153 10.81 -16.92 12.66
CA PHE A 153 11.14 -15.61 13.18
C PHE A 153 9.88 -14.92 13.66
N VAL A 154 9.96 -14.26 14.80
CA VAL A 154 8.90 -13.42 15.34
C VAL A 154 9.44 -12.01 15.52
N GLU A 155 8.73 -11.04 14.98
CA GLU A 155 9.11 -9.64 14.96
C GLU A 155 7.99 -8.77 15.53
N PRO A 156 8.28 -7.64 16.20
CA PRO A 156 7.25 -6.67 16.56
C PRO A 156 6.53 -6.19 15.30
N LYS A 157 5.21 -6.10 15.35
CA LYS A 157 4.44 -5.47 14.29
C LYS A 157 4.42 -3.97 14.50
N LEU A 158 5.15 -3.27 13.64
CA LEU A 158 5.22 -1.81 13.65
C LEU A 158 3.91 -1.20 13.14
N ASP A 159 3.57 -0.01 13.62
CA ASP A 159 2.46 0.82 13.15
C ASP A 159 3.00 2.09 12.52
N GLY A 160 3.48 1.98 11.31
CA GLY A 160 4.15 3.06 10.58
C GLY A 160 3.73 3.11 9.12
N VAL A 161 4.67 3.51 8.27
CA VAL A 161 4.49 3.57 6.82
C VAL A 161 5.41 2.58 6.14
N ARG A 162 4.82 1.60 5.46
CA ARG A 162 5.57 0.63 4.67
C ARG A 162 6.37 1.30 3.58
N VAL A 163 7.64 0.94 3.51
CA VAL A 163 8.58 1.41 2.49
C VAL A 163 9.25 0.23 1.82
N ILE A 164 9.24 0.24 0.50
CA ILE A 164 10.08 -0.57 -0.37
C ILE A 164 11.15 0.36 -0.91
N ALA A 165 12.35 0.27 -0.36
CA ALA A 165 13.49 1.06 -0.80
C ALA A 165 14.24 0.31 -1.90
N ILE A 166 14.34 0.92 -3.08
CA ILE A 166 15.00 0.37 -4.25
C ILE A 166 16.32 1.09 -4.43
N CYS A 167 17.43 0.37 -4.30
CA CYS A 167 18.78 0.84 -4.55
C CYS A 167 19.25 0.25 -5.88
N ASP A 168 19.16 1.04 -6.96
CA ASP A 168 19.49 0.59 -8.31
C ASP A 168 20.89 1.07 -8.72
N THR A 169 21.87 0.17 -8.63
CA THR A 169 23.29 0.47 -8.99
C THR A 169 23.49 0.77 -10.47
N LYS A 170 22.59 0.28 -11.35
CA LYS A 170 22.67 0.54 -12.80
C LYS A 170 22.18 1.95 -13.16
N LYS A 171 21.23 2.47 -12.39
CA LYS A 171 20.68 3.82 -12.60
C LYS A 171 21.33 4.86 -11.70
N ASP A 172 22.20 4.45 -10.77
CA ASP A 172 22.75 5.29 -9.71
C ASP A 172 21.64 6.04 -8.96
N GLU A 173 20.61 5.31 -8.55
CA GLU A 173 19.36 5.88 -8.01
C GLU A 173 18.86 5.12 -6.79
N VAL A 174 18.36 5.87 -5.82
CA VAL A 174 17.58 5.34 -4.69
C VAL A 174 16.16 5.87 -4.75
N VAL A 175 15.18 4.98 -4.74
CA VAL A 175 13.75 5.34 -4.75
C VAL A 175 13.04 4.68 -3.58
N LEU A 176 12.34 5.49 -2.78
CA LEU A 176 11.48 4.99 -1.71
C LEU A 176 10.05 4.88 -2.22
N MET A 177 9.49 3.68 -2.20
CA MET A 177 8.13 3.40 -2.65
C MET A 177 7.22 3.00 -1.50
N SER A 178 6.00 3.50 -1.48
CA SER A 178 4.95 2.98 -0.60
C SER A 178 4.53 1.56 -1.01
N ARG A 179 3.79 0.88 -0.14
CA ARG A 179 3.19 -0.43 -0.42
C ARG A 179 2.45 -0.53 -1.76
N ASN A 180 1.90 0.57 -2.25
CA ASN A 180 1.14 0.62 -3.50
C ASN A 180 1.96 1.18 -4.68
N GLY A 181 3.28 1.31 -4.54
CA GLY A 181 4.15 1.82 -5.59
C GLY A 181 4.04 3.33 -5.83
N LYS A 182 3.63 4.10 -4.81
CA LYS A 182 3.72 5.57 -4.84
C LYS A 182 5.07 5.98 -4.26
N GLU A 183 5.79 6.83 -4.97
CA GLU A 183 7.07 7.37 -4.49
C GLU A 183 6.87 8.24 -3.23
N LEU A 184 7.76 8.08 -2.28
CA LEU A 184 7.79 8.78 -1.00
C LEU A 184 9.01 9.71 -0.97
N VAL A 185 8.79 10.98 -1.28
CA VAL A 185 9.85 12.01 -1.40
C VAL A 185 10.16 12.73 -0.08
N ASN A 186 9.37 12.47 0.97
CA ASN A 186 9.38 13.25 2.20
C ASN A 186 10.44 12.79 3.23
N PHE A 187 11.33 11.88 2.84
CA PHE A 187 12.36 11.29 3.71
C PHE A 187 13.77 11.44 3.11
N PRO A 188 14.24 12.66 2.83
CA PRO A 188 15.51 12.87 2.13
C PRO A 188 16.71 12.36 2.92
N HIS A 189 16.69 12.40 4.25
CA HIS A 189 17.76 11.89 5.12
C HIS A 189 17.91 10.36 5.00
N ILE A 190 16.79 9.61 4.88
CA ILE A 190 16.80 8.15 4.64
C ILE A 190 17.31 7.86 3.24
N ASN A 191 16.82 8.60 2.24
CA ASN A 191 17.26 8.45 0.86
C ASN A 191 18.77 8.70 0.74
N THR A 192 19.30 9.74 1.39
CA THR A 192 20.74 10.07 1.40
C THR A 192 21.58 8.95 2.02
N GLN A 193 21.15 8.36 3.13
CA GLN A 193 21.87 7.24 3.75
C GLN A 193 21.90 6.01 2.85
N LEU A 194 20.79 5.67 2.20
CA LEU A 194 20.75 4.58 1.23
C LEU A 194 21.56 4.88 -0.03
N TYR A 195 21.64 6.15 -0.43
CA TYR A 195 22.48 6.56 -1.55
C TYR A 195 23.98 6.40 -1.24
N HIS A 196 24.41 6.67 -0.01
CA HIS A 196 25.76 6.35 0.42
C HIS A 196 26.04 4.85 0.38
N LEU A 197 25.10 4.03 0.85
CA LEU A 197 25.21 2.58 0.76
C LEU A 197 25.30 2.09 -0.69
N LEU A 198 24.62 2.76 -1.63
CA LEU A 198 24.57 2.36 -3.05
C LEU A 198 25.97 2.20 -3.66
N GLY A 199 26.93 3.05 -3.26
CA GLY A 199 28.32 2.97 -3.71
C GLY A 199 29.11 1.74 -3.25
N GLU A 200 28.59 1.02 -2.24
CA GLU A 200 29.20 -0.18 -1.64
C GLU A 200 28.51 -1.48 -2.13
N LEU A 201 27.39 -1.35 -2.85
CA LEU A 201 26.62 -2.50 -3.30
C LEU A 201 27.23 -3.12 -4.57
N ASP A 202 27.36 -4.43 -4.59
CA ASP A 202 27.78 -5.24 -5.73
C ASP A 202 26.72 -5.39 -6.82
N GLN A 203 25.46 -5.20 -6.47
CA GLN A 203 24.31 -5.28 -7.34
C GLN A 203 23.15 -4.42 -6.80
N SER A 204 22.08 -4.28 -7.59
CA SER A 204 20.88 -3.55 -7.18
C SER A 204 20.07 -4.36 -6.15
N TRP A 205 19.65 -3.70 -5.07
CA TRP A 205 18.92 -4.30 -3.94
C TRP A 205 17.57 -3.64 -3.70
N VAL A 206 16.67 -4.42 -3.12
CA VAL A 206 15.42 -3.94 -2.53
C VAL A 206 15.46 -4.20 -1.04
N PHE A 207 15.18 -3.17 -0.24
CA PHE A 207 15.03 -3.24 1.21
C PHE A 207 13.58 -2.97 1.58
N ASP A 208 13.00 -3.86 2.36
CA ASP A 208 11.61 -3.83 2.76
C ASP A 208 11.50 -3.50 4.25
N GLY A 209 10.79 -2.44 4.57
CA GLY A 209 10.75 -1.92 5.93
C GLY A 209 9.54 -1.07 6.24
N GLU A 210 9.55 -0.51 7.44
CA GLU A 210 8.53 0.40 7.94
C GLU A 210 9.18 1.67 8.47
N ILE A 211 8.76 2.83 7.99
CA ILE A 211 9.15 4.11 8.59
C ILE A 211 8.29 4.36 9.82
N MET A 212 8.99 4.65 10.92
CA MET A 212 8.40 5.07 12.20
C MET A 212 8.87 6.49 12.52
N SER A 213 8.02 7.26 13.18
CA SER A 213 8.32 8.56 13.78
C SER A 213 7.73 8.57 15.19
N ALA A 214 8.15 9.50 16.01
CA ALA A 214 7.65 9.64 17.40
C ALA A 214 6.13 9.87 17.45
N ASP A 215 5.55 10.48 16.40
CA ASP A 215 4.12 10.69 16.25
C ASP A 215 3.61 10.17 14.89
N PHE A 216 2.89 9.03 14.92
CA PHE A 216 2.27 8.43 13.73
C PHE A 216 1.32 9.37 12.99
N GLN A 217 0.57 10.22 13.70
CA GLN A 217 -0.36 11.15 13.07
C GLN A 217 0.38 12.26 12.32
N SER A 218 1.48 12.76 12.89
CA SER A 218 2.35 13.70 12.19
C SER A 218 2.99 13.05 10.97
N LEU A 219 3.44 11.81 11.06
CA LEU A 219 3.97 11.03 9.94
C LEU A 219 2.94 10.91 8.80
N MET A 220 1.69 10.54 9.10
CA MET A 220 0.63 10.42 8.11
C MET A 220 0.25 11.76 7.46
N LYS A 221 0.23 12.85 8.25
CA LYS A 221 0.00 14.21 7.70
C LYS A 221 1.09 14.61 6.72
N GLN A 222 2.33 14.23 6.97
CA GLN A 222 3.49 14.56 6.13
C GLN A 222 3.48 13.81 4.80
N ILE A 223 3.13 12.51 4.80
CA ILE A 223 3.04 11.69 3.58
C ILE A 223 2.00 12.21 2.60
N HIS A 224 0.93 12.83 3.11
CA HIS A 224 -0.15 13.38 2.30
C HIS A 224 0.05 14.85 1.91
N ARG A 225 1.03 15.55 2.49
CA ARG A 225 1.33 16.94 2.10
C ARG A 225 2.15 16.98 0.81
N LYS A 226 1.67 17.75 -0.14
CA LYS A 226 2.47 18.21 -1.29
C LYS A 226 3.29 19.42 -0.81
N GLY A 227 4.54 19.22 -0.41
CA GLY A 227 5.42 20.31 0.01
C GLY A 227 6.49 19.90 1.05
N ASP A 228 7.42 20.78 1.35
CA ASP A 228 8.69 20.59 2.05
C ASP A 228 8.63 20.22 3.56
N ALA A 229 7.61 19.54 4.02
CA ALA A 229 7.59 19.03 5.40
C ALA A 229 8.52 17.83 5.52
N GLN A 230 9.75 18.07 5.98
CA GLN A 230 10.75 17.05 6.27
C GLN A 230 10.54 16.51 7.69
N THR A 231 10.74 15.21 7.87
CA THR A 231 10.80 14.50 9.16
C THR A 231 12.21 14.00 9.39
N ASP A 232 13.03 14.77 10.04
CA ASP A 232 14.41 14.37 10.37
C ASP A 232 14.46 13.30 11.47
N ASP A 233 13.38 13.09 12.22
CA ASP A 233 13.23 12.09 13.29
C ASP A 233 12.72 10.72 12.79
N ALA A 234 12.36 10.60 11.52
CA ALA A 234 11.88 9.36 10.96
C ALA A 234 13.00 8.31 10.87
N ILE A 235 12.68 7.08 11.28
CA ILE A 235 13.58 5.93 11.24
C ILE A 235 12.98 4.85 10.37
N LEU A 236 13.73 4.36 9.40
CA LEU A 236 13.38 3.19 8.60
C LEU A 236 13.82 1.91 9.31
N ASN A 237 12.86 1.08 9.67
CA ASN A 237 13.10 -0.21 10.31
C ASN A 237 12.95 -1.31 9.25
N LEU A 238 14.05 -1.91 8.86
CA LEU A 238 14.12 -2.93 7.81
C LEU A 238 13.86 -4.32 8.39
N PHE A 239 13.06 -5.11 7.70
CA PHE A 239 12.74 -6.48 8.12
C PHE A 239 12.95 -7.53 7.00
N ASP A 240 13.22 -7.10 5.76
CA ASP A 240 13.56 -8.03 4.67
C ASP A 240 14.41 -7.31 3.61
N CYS A 241 15.16 -8.08 2.81
CA CYS A 241 15.85 -7.58 1.63
C CYS A 241 16.03 -8.67 0.58
N MET A 242 16.23 -8.24 -0.67
CA MET A 242 16.51 -9.14 -1.78
C MET A 242 17.14 -8.40 -2.96
N PRO A 243 17.83 -9.09 -3.89
CA PRO A 243 18.24 -8.52 -5.15
C PRO A 243 17.05 -7.97 -5.96
N LEU A 244 17.24 -6.80 -6.57
CA LEU A 244 16.18 -6.12 -7.34
C LEU A 244 15.58 -7.00 -8.44
N HIS A 245 16.39 -7.78 -9.13
CA HIS A 245 15.91 -8.65 -10.20
C HIS A 245 14.92 -9.71 -9.71
N MET A 246 15.10 -10.25 -8.49
CA MET A 246 14.17 -11.21 -7.88
C MET A 246 12.84 -10.52 -7.51
N PHE A 247 12.91 -9.31 -6.96
CA PHE A 247 11.71 -8.52 -6.69
C PHE A 247 10.92 -8.21 -7.96
N GLN A 248 11.61 -7.87 -9.07
CA GLN A 248 10.99 -7.64 -10.37
C GLN A 248 10.35 -8.89 -10.98
N GLN A 249 10.85 -10.08 -10.65
CA GLN A 249 10.25 -11.37 -11.03
C GLN A 249 9.01 -11.71 -10.19
N GLY A 250 8.73 -10.95 -9.12
CA GLY A 250 7.59 -11.16 -8.24
C GLY A 250 7.83 -12.12 -7.08
N GLU A 251 9.04 -12.69 -6.97
CA GLU A 251 9.41 -13.57 -5.84
C GLU A 251 10.92 -13.62 -5.61
N CYS A 252 11.32 -13.87 -4.36
CA CYS A 252 12.66 -14.26 -4.00
C CYS A 252 12.61 -15.64 -3.34
N THR A 253 13.18 -16.64 -4.00
CA THR A 253 13.16 -18.04 -3.58
C THR A 253 14.15 -18.36 -2.45
N GLU A 254 15.04 -17.43 -2.12
CA GLU A 254 15.94 -17.59 -0.99
C GLU A 254 15.17 -17.62 0.34
N PRO A 255 15.54 -18.50 1.27
CA PRO A 255 14.86 -18.62 2.55
C PRO A 255 15.04 -17.35 3.38
N LEU A 256 14.07 -17.02 4.24
CA LEU A 256 14.13 -15.84 5.11
C LEU A 256 15.42 -15.80 5.95
N THR A 257 15.90 -16.93 6.41
CA THR A 257 17.19 -17.02 7.14
C THR A 257 18.34 -16.42 6.34
N LYS A 258 18.40 -16.69 5.02
CA LYS A 258 19.44 -16.15 4.13
C LYS A 258 19.24 -14.64 3.92
N ARG A 259 18.00 -14.21 3.69
CA ARG A 259 17.68 -12.79 3.51
C ARG A 259 17.98 -11.95 4.75
N LYS A 260 17.77 -12.52 5.96
CA LYS A 260 18.18 -11.88 7.22
C LYS A 260 19.71 -11.75 7.33
N GLN A 261 20.47 -12.77 6.93
CA GLN A 261 21.93 -12.70 6.89
C GLN A 261 22.41 -11.61 5.93
N TRP A 262 21.80 -11.48 4.76
CA TRP A 262 22.10 -10.36 3.87
C TRP A 262 21.80 -9.02 4.52
N LEU A 263 20.60 -8.88 5.14
CA LEU A 263 20.20 -7.63 5.77
C LEU A 263 21.16 -7.21 6.90
N GLU A 264 21.67 -8.16 7.68
CA GLU A 264 22.63 -7.96 8.75
C GLU A 264 24.04 -7.61 8.26
N SER A 265 24.37 -7.88 6.98
CA SER A 265 25.69 -7.58 6.41
C SER A 265 25.85 -6.14 5.92
N PHE A 266 24.77 -5.36 5.85
CA PHE A 266 24.83 -3.97 5.39
C PHE A 266 25.00 -3.01 6.58
N ASP A 267 25.78 -1.94 6.37
CA ASP A 267 25.86 -0.79 7.29
C ASP A 267 24.96 0.34 6.80
N PHE A 268 23.87 0.57 7.51
CA PHE A 268 22.84 1.52 7.09
C PHE A 268 22.98 2.94 7.67
N GLY A 269 23.87 3.16 8.62
CA GLY A 269 23.99 4.44 9.33
C GLY A 269 22.92 4.61 10.43
N THR A 270 22.55 5.86 10.76
CA THR A 270 21.83 6.19 12.02
C THR A 270 20.31 6.14 11.94
N ASN A 271 19.72 6.50 10.79
CA ASN A 271 18.25 6.57 10.64
C ASN A 271 17.65 5.33 9.96
N ILE A 272 18.47 4.32 9.73
CA ILE A 272 18.05 3.04 9.17
C ILE A 272 18.59 1.94 10.06
N ARG A 273 17.74 1.01 10.44
CA ARG A 273 18.14 -0.12 11.29
C ARG A 273 17.35 -1.38 10.93
N THR A 274 17.89 -2.52 11.25
CA THR A 274 17.18 -3.79 11.15
C THR A 274 16.26 -3.96 12.37
N ILE A 275 15.08 -4.54 12.15
CA ILE A 275 14.16 -4.89 13.23
C ILE A 275 14.70 -6.09 13.99
N GLU A 276 14.50 -6.11 15.31
CA GLU A 276 14.80 -7.28 16.13
C GLU A 276 13.93 -8.45 15.70
N SER A 277 14.55 -9.59 15.41
CA SER A 277 13.88 -10.84 15.00
C SER A 277 14.26 -11.96 15.97
N VAL A 278 13.28 -12.42 16.75
CA VAL A 278 13.50 -13.50 17.73
C VAL A 278 13.12 -14.85 17.09
N ARG A 279 13.95 -15.87 17.30
CA ARG A 279 13.70 -17.23 16.80
C ARG A 279 12.93 -18.04 17.83
N PHE A 280 11.88 -18.74 17.37
CA PHE A 280 11.13 -19.69 18.16
C PHE A 280 10.95 -21.00 17.40
N ASP A 281 10.93 -22.09 18.15
CA ASP A 281 10.35 -23.37 17.72
C ASP A 281 8.94 -23.44 18.31
N LEU A 282 7.92 -23.13 17.52
CA LEU A 282 6.54 -23.06 18.03
C LEU A 282 6.00 -24.39 18.55
N ASP A 283 6.63 -25.51 18.18
CA ASP A 283 6.25 -26.83 18.70
C ASP A 283 6.81 -27.07 20.13
N LYS A 284 7.81 -26.28 20.55
CA LYS A 284 8.50 -26.44 21.85
C LYS A 284 8.41 -25.20 22.74
N ASP A 285 8.46 -24.01 22.15
CA ASP A 285 8.60 -22.73 22.84
C ASP A 285 7.31 -21.90 22.85
N TYR A 286 6.15 -22.53 22.73
CA TYR A 286 4.87 -21.84 22.56
C TYR A 286 4.57 -20.85 23.71
N ASP A 287 4.86 -21.21 24.96
CA ASP A 287 4.64 -20.33 26.11
C ASP A 287 5.54 -19.09 26.04
N LYS A 288 6.81 -19.24 25.68
CA LYS A 288 7.75 -18.13 25.50
C LYS A 288 7.34 -17.21 24.35
N PHE A 289 6.78 -17.78 23.28
CA PHE A 289 6.20 -17.04 22.17
C PHE A 289 5.01 -16.19 22.62
N ILE A 290 4.12 -16.71 23.46
CA ILE A 290 2.99 -15.98 24.04
C ILE A 290 3.47 -14.83 24.91
N ASP A 291 4.49 -15.05 25.76
CA ASP A 291 5.07 -14.02 26.61
C ASP A 291 5.75 -12.92 25.79
N TYR A 292 6.44 -13.28 24.71
CA TYR A 292 7.02 -12.32 23.77
C TYR A 292 5.95 -11.46 23.10
N ASN A 293 4.84 -12.08 22.64
CA ASN A 293 3.70 -11.33 22.06
C ASN A 293 3.13 -10.33 23.08
N ARG A 294 2.93 -10.74 24.33
CA ARG A 294 2.47 -9.85 25.40
C ARG A 294 3.44 -8.70 25.63
N SER A 295 4.75 -8.99 25.72
CA SER A 295 5.78 -7.96 25.85
C SER A 295 5.78 -6.95 24.70
N CYS A 296 5.53 -7.38 23.46
CA CYS A 296 5.41 -6.47 22.32
C CYS A 296 4.19 -5.54 22.47
N ILE A 297 3.06 -6.06 22.92
CA ILE A 297 1.85 -5.26 23.16
C ILE A 297 2.09 -4.24 24.29
N ASP A 298 2.71 -4.66 25.38
CA ASP A 298 3.05 -3.79 26.53
C ASP A 298 4.00 -2.66 26.14
N LYS A 299 4.86 -2.89 25.16
CA LYS A 299 5.75 -1.88 24.56
C LYS A 299 5.06 -0.96 23.53
N GLY A 300 3.77 -1.16 23.28
CA GLY A 300 2.96 -0.33 22.36
C GLY A 300 3.01 -0.73 20.88
N TYR A 301 3.55 -1.90 20.55
CA TYR A 301 3.48 -2.41 19.17
C TYR A 301 2.06 -2.91 18.82
N GLU A 302 1.71 -2.89 17.53
CA GLU A 302 0.41 -3.39 17.04
C GLU A 302 0.20 -4.92 17.23
N GLY A 303 1.16 -5.63 17.77
CA GLY A 303 1.21 -7.07 17.90
C GLY A 303 2.54 -7.62 17.35
N ILE A 304 2.50 -8.79 16.76
CA ILE A 304 3.69 -9.45 16.19
C ILE A 304 3.45 -9.97 14.77
N MET A 305 4.57 -10.18 14.08
CA MET A 305 4.65 -10.86 12.80
C MET A 305 5.34 -12.20 12.98
N ILE A 306 4.78 -13.27 12.40
CA ILE A 306 5.34 -14.63 12.43
C ILE A 306 5.73 -14.99 11.01
N LYS A 307 6.98 -15.40 10.82
CA LYS A 307 7.56 -15.69 9.51
C LYS A 307 8.35 -17.02 9.58
N PRO A 308 7.99 -18.07 8.82
CA PRO A 308 8.78 -19.30 8.76
C PRO A 308 10.22 -19.01 8.34
N GLN A 309 11.21 -19.63 9.00
CA GLN A 309 12.63 -19.43 8.71
C GLN A 309 13.01 -19.78 7.27
N ASN A 310 12.34 -20.79 6.69
CA ASN A 310 12.52 -21.23 5.31
C ASN A 310 11.55 -20.55 4.32
N GLY A 311 10.77 -19.54 4.79
CA GLY A 311 9.78 -18.87 3.96
C GLY A 311 10.44 -18.05 2.84
N VAL A 312 9.93 -18.19 1.64
CA VAL A 312 10.28 -17.34 0.48
C VAL A 312 9.59 -15.99 0.58
N TYR A 313 10.02 -15.01 -0.23
CA TYR A 313 9.31 -13.74 -0.38
C TYR A 313 8.45 -13.79 -1.64
N GLU A 314 7.17 -13.52 -1.53
CA GLU A 314 6.22 -13.53 -2.66
C GLU A 314 5.57 -12.15 -2.76
N CYS A 315 5.65 -11.49 -3.91
CA CYS A 315 5.02 -10.18 -4.14
C CYS A 315 3.49 -10.27 -4.22
N LYS A 316 2.86 -10.79 -3.18
CA LYS A 316 1.41 -10.94 -3.01
C LYS A 316 1.04 -11.08 -1.55
N ARG A 317 -0.26 -11.18 -1.24
CA ARG A 317 -0.69 -11.63 0.09
C ARG A 317 -0.31 -13.11 0.27
N SER A 318 0.42 -13.39 1.35
CA SER A 318 0.94 -14.74 1.61
C SER A 318 0.78 -15.12 3.07
N SER A 319 0.44 -16.38 3.28
CA SER A 319 0.41 -17.00 4.60
C SER A 319 1.80 -17.38 5.15
N LEU A 320 2.87 -17.11 4.39
CA LEU A 320 4.24 -17.17 4.89
C LEU A 320 4.60 -15.98 5.80
N TRP A 321 3.79 -14.93 5.78
CA TRP A 321 3.81 -13.87 6.78
C TRP A 321 2.46 -13.83 7.48
N LEU A 322 2.43 -14.10 8.78
CA LEU A 322 1.21 -14.09 9.58
C LEU A 322 1.29 -12.96 10.61
N LYS A 323 0.27 -12.11 10.62
CA LYS A 323 0.13 -11.07 11.64
C LYS A 323 -0.75 -11.59 12.77
N VAL A 324 -0.28 -11.40 14.00
CA VAL A 324 -1.03 -11.58 15.24
C VAL A 324 -1.28 -10.19 15.82
N LYS A 325 -2.54 -9.77 15.84
CA LYS A 325 -2.94 -8.52 16.49
C LYS A 325 -3.76 -8.85 17.73
N PRO A 326 -3.55 -8.15 18.84
CA PRO A 326 -4.49 -8.16 19.93
C PRO A 326 -5.83 -7.61 19.43
N PHE A 327 -6.88 -7.99 20.05
CA PHE A 327 -8.17 -7.33 19.92
C PHE A 327 -8.73 -7.10 21.31
N ILE A 328 -9.53 -6.07 21.42
CA ILE A 328 -10.34 -5.80 22.60
C ILE A 328 -11.80 -6.15 22.30
N GLU A 329 -12.52 -6.57 23.29
CA GLU A 329 -13.96 -6.76 23.23
C GLU A 329 -14.60 -5.86 24.28
N VAL A 330 -15.46 -4.97 23.82
CA VAL A 330 -16.17 -4.01 24.67
C VAL A 330 -17.66 -4.20 24.52
N SER A 331 -18.39 -3.98 25.61
CA SER A 331 -19.85 -4.00 25.60
C SER A 331 -20.39 -2.58 25.67
N LEU A 332 -21.05 -2.16 24.59
CA LEU A 332 -21.56 -0.80 24.42
C LEU A 332 -23.06 -0.82 24.14
N THR A 333 -23.76 0.26 24.47
CA THR A 333 -25.19 0.40 24.26
C THR A 333 -25.50 1.01 22.90
N VAL A 334 -26.42 0.44 22.15
CA VAL A 334 -26.93 1.01 20.90
C VAL A 334 -27.78 2.24 21.21
N VAL A 335 -27.37 3.41 20.71
CA VAL A 335 -28.08 4.68 20.90
C VAL A 335 -28.79 5.18 19.66
N ALA A 336 -28.29 4.79 18.49
CA ALA A 336 -28.90 5.10 17.20
C ALA A 336 -28.48 4.07 16.14
N VAL A 337 -29.11 4.18 14.97
CA VAL A 337 -28.78 3.37 13.79
C VAL A 337 -28.64 4.26 12.56
N GLU A 338 -27.79 3.86 11.62
CA GLU A 338 -27.62 4.52 10.34
C GLU A 338 -28.05 3.61 9.19
N GLU A 339 -28.70 4.19 8.19
CA GLU A 339 -28.99 3.50 6.93
C GLU A 339 -27.72 3.27 6.12
N GLY A 340 -27.62 2.14 5.46
CA GLY A 340 -26.53 1.83 4.58
C GLY A 340 -26.60 2.61 3.27
N THR A 341 -25.44 2.73 2.60
CA THR A 341 -25.32 3.37 1.31
C THR A 341 -24.93 2.36 0.22
N GLY A 342 -25.14 2.74 -1.05
CA GLY A 342 -24.78 1.90 -2.20
C GLY A 342 -25.51 0.57 -2.17
N ARG A 343 -24.80 -0.56 -2.12
CA ARG A 343 -25.40 -1.92 -2.09
C ARG A 343 -26.23 -2.19 -0.82
N ASN A 344 -26.01 -1.41 0.24
CA ASN A 344 -26.69 -1.54 1.52
C ASN A 344 -27.81 -0.49 1.70
N ALA A 345 -28.20 0.26 0.69
CA ALA A 345 -29.34 1.17 0.73
C ALA A 345 -30.62 0.39 1.07
N GLY A 346 -31.46 0.91 1.97
CA GLY A 346 -32.64 0.24 2.48
C GLY A 346 -32.36 -0.85 3.54
N LYS A 347 -31.13 -0.95 4.04
CA LYS A 347 -30.70 -1.90 5.07
C LYS A 347 -29.90 -1.20 6.16
N LEU A 348 -29.63 -1.87 7.27
CA LEU A 348 -28.77 -1.34 8.32
C LEU A 348 -27.36 -1.09 7.80
N GLY A 349 -26.90 0.14 7.89
CA GLY A 349 -25.53 0.56 7.57
C GLY A 349 -24.59 0.34 8.76
N ALA A 350 -24.92 0.96 9.90
CA ALA A 350 -24.14 0.88 11.14
C ALA A 350 -25.03 1.03 12.38
N LEU A 351 -24.57 0.46 13.49
CA LEU A 351 -25.04 0.76 14.83
C LEU A 351 -24.20 1.91 15.40
N ILE A 352 -24.84 2.95 15.93
CA ILE A 352 -24.17 3.98 16.72
C ILE A 352 -24.23 3.52 18.16
N VAL A 353 -23.06 3.32 18.75
CA VAL A 353 -22.93 2.72 20.08
C VAL A 353 -22.12 3.61 21.01
N GLU A 354 -22.47 3.63 22.30
CA GLU A 354 -21.72 4.35 23.32
C GLU A 354 -21.75 3.61 24.66
N GLY A 355 -20.76 3.91 25.51
CA GLY A 355 -20.66 3.35 26.84
C GLY A 355 -19.29 3.57 27.46
N THR A 356 -19.14 3.20 28.71
CA THR A 356 -17.88 3.30 29.43
C THR A 356 -17.24 1.94 29.61
N ASP A 357 -15.99 1.82 29.18
CA ASP A 357 -15.15 0.65 29.37
C ASP A 357 -13.77 1.10 29.87
N ASP A 358 -13.26 0.44 30.91
CA ASP A 358 -11.98 0.78 31.56
C ASP A 358 -11.83 2.30 31.87
N GLY A 359 -12.91 2.93 32.37
CA GLY A 359 -12.93 4.35 32.71
C GLY A 359 -12.94 5.32 31.51
N LYS A 360 -13.01 4.83 30.28
CA LYS A 360 -13.06 5.63 29.04
C LYS A 360 -14.47 5.64 28.47
N PHE A 361 -15.01 6.81 28.18
CA PHE A 361 -16.26 6.93 27.46
C PHE A 361 -16.03 6.74 25.97
N ILE A 362 -16.56 5.66 25.42
CA ILE A 362 -16.39 5.26 24.04
C ILE A 362 -17.65 5.54 23.26
N LYS A 363 -17.52 6.21 22.11
CA LYS A 363 -18.59 6.41 21.14
C LYS A 363 -18.07 6.09 19.74
N THR A 364 -18.80 5.24 19.01
CA THR A 364 -18.34 4.78 17.70
C THR A 364 -19.48 4.24 16.84
N ASN A 365 -19.24 4.17 15.52
CA ASN A 365 -20.14 3.55 14.55
C ASN A 365 -19.65 2.14 14.22
N VAL A 366 -20.52 1.14 14.37
CA VAL A 366 -20.20 -0.27 14.12
C VAL A 366 -20.94 -0.73 12.86
N GLY A 367 -20.26 -0.64 11.72
CA GLY A 367 -20.80 -1.08 10.42
C GLY A 367 -20.22 -2.38 9.91
N SER A 368 -19.14 -2.90 10.51
CA SER A 368 -18.49 -4.15 10.12
C SER A 368 -18.97 -5.31 11.03
N GLY A 369 -18.85 -6.55 10.52
CA GLY A 369 -19.23 -7.76 11.27
C GLY A 369 -20.69 -8.17 11.09
N LEU A 370 -21.51 -7.36 10.45
CA LEU A 370 -22.91 -7.65 10.11
C LEU A 370 -22.98 -8.40 8.77
N THR A 371 -23.74 -9.50 8.72
CA THR A 371 -24.06 -10.19 7.47
C THR A 371 -25.13 -9.42 6.68
N ASP A 372 -25.37 -9.80 5.43
CA ASP A 372 -26.45 -9.18 4.64
C ASP A 372 -27.82 -9.51 5.25
N GLU A 373 -27.99 -10.71 5.80
CA GLU A 373 -29.19 -11.16 6.51
C GLU A 373 -29.39 -10.36 7.81
N ASP A 374 -28.34 -10.13 8.61
CA ASP A 374 -28.39 -9.29 9.79
C ASP A 374 -28.86 -7.88 9.44
N ARG A 375 -28.28 -7.29 8.40
CA ARG A 375 -28.62 -5.93 7.97
C ARG A 375 -30.08 -5.80 7.58
N GLU A 376 -30.63 -6.78 6.87
CA GLU A 376 -32.03 -6.82 6.46
C GLU A 376 -32.96 -7.04 7.67
N ALA A 377 -32.62 -7.99 8.53
CA ALA A 377 -33.41 -8.32 9.69
C ALA A 377 -33.46 -7.16 10.70
N PHE A 378 -32.33 -6.55 10.99
CA PHE A 378 -32.23 -5.46 11.95
C PHE A 378 -32.86 -4.17 11.45
N TRP A 379 -32.82 -3.90 10.15
CA TRP A 379 -33.43 -2.70 9.56
C TRP A 379 -34.97 -2.73 9.57
N LYS A 380 -35.57 -3.92 9.62
CA LYS A 380 -37.04 -4.07 9.67
C LYS A 380 -37.65 -3.53 10.96
N ASP A 381 -36.88 -3.54 12.06
CA ASP A 381 -37.39 -3.08 13.36
C ASP A 381 -36.24 -2.46 14.17
N THR A 382 -35.82 -1.29 13.74
CA THR A 382 -34.70 -0.56 14.34
C THR A 382 -34.96 -0.14 15.80
N GLN A 383 -36.21 0.02 16.18
CA GLN A 383 -36.58 0.40 17.57
C GLN A 383 -36.20 -0.69 18.57
N LYS A 384 -36.21 -1.95 18.18
CA LYS A 384 -35.76 -3.05 19.03
C LYS A 384 -34.28 -3.09 19.30
N LEU A 385 -33.47 -2.38 18.50
CA LEU A 385 -32.02 -2.33 18.65
C LEU A 385 -31.60 -1.28 19.68
N ILE A 386 -32.35 -0.19 19.77
CA ILE A 386 -32.04 0.93 20.66
C ILE A 386 -32.11 0.47 22.12
N GLY A 387 -31.05 0.76 22.88
CA GLY A 387 -30.89 0.37 24.27
C GLY A 387 -30.31 -1.03 24.49
N GLN A 388 -30.20 -1.86 23.41
CA GLN A 388 -29.53 -3.15 23.55
C GLN A 388 -28.02 -2.97 23.75
N ILE A 389 -27.43 -3.84 24.55
CA ILE A 389 -26.00 -3.95 24.71
C ILE A 389 -25.47 -4.84 23.60
N VAL A 390 -24.50 -4.32 22.87
CA VAL A 390 -23.80 -5.01 21.80
C VAL A 390 -22.35 -5.27 22.18
N GLU A 391 -21.88 -6.48 21.92
CA GLU A 391 -20.47 -6.84 22.05
C GLU A 391 -19.74 -6.47 20.75
N VAL A 392 -18.76 -5.61 20.89
CA VAL A 392 -17.99 -5.06 19.78
C VAL A 392 -16.53 -5.46 19.95
N ARG A 393 -15.96 -6.08 18.92
CA ARG A 393 -14.53 -6.34 18.84
C ARG A 393 -13.85 -5.21 18.09
N ALA A 394 -12.71 -4.74 18.57
CA ALA A 394 -11.92 -3.72 17.92
C ALA A 394 -10.41 -3.99 18.07
N ASP A 395 -9.60 -3.34 17.23
CA ASP A 395 -8.14 -3.46 17.30
C ASP A 395 -7.59 -2.68 18.50
N ALA A 396 -8.16 -1.51 18.83
CA ALA A 396 -7.76 -0.67 19.96
C ALA A 396 -8.83 0.38 20.30
N VAL A 397 -8.72 0.98 21.49
CA VAL A 397 -9.39 2.25 21.82
C VAL A 397 -8.52 3.39 21.31
N THR A 398 -9.12 4.35 20.62
CA THR A 398 -8.46 5.56 20.10
C THR A 398 -9.10 6.80 20.70
N GLN A 399 -8.30 7.85 20.96
CA GLN A 399 -8.83 9.12 21.43
C GLN A 399 -9.37 9.94 20.25
N ASN A 400 -10.52 10.57 20.42
CA ASN A 400 -11.08 11.47 19.43
C ASN A 400 -10.26 12.77 19.41
N GLN A 401 -9.87 13.25 18.21
CA GLN A 401 -9.02 14.44 18.08
C GLN A 401 -9.75 15.75 18.44
N ASP A 402 -11.08 15.76 18.29
CA ASP A 402 -11.90 16.94 18.47
C ASP A 402 -12.57 17.04 19.85
N ALA A 403 -12.42 15.99 20.68
CA ALA A 403 -13.02 15.93 22.01
C ALA A 403 -12.11 15.19 23.00
N VAL A 404 -11.55 15.91 23.96
CA VAL A 404 -10.48 15.44 24.87
C VAL A 404 -10.92 14.26 25.75
N ASP A 405 -12.22 14.11 26.01
CA ASP A 405 -12.78 13.08 26.89
C ASP A 405 -13.61 12.02 26.14
N GLU A 406 -13.65 12.05 24.81
CA GLU A 406 -14.31 11.04 24.00
C GLU A 406 -13.30 10.10 23.32
N TYR A 407 -13.57 8.81 23.44
CA TYR A 407 -12.79 7.77 22.79
C TYR A 407 -13.62 7.09 21.71
N SER A 408 -12.94 6.50 20.73
CA SER A 408 -13.53 5.71 19.68
C SER A 408 -12.84 4.34 19.60
N LEU A 409 -13.31 3.48 18.71
CA LEU A 409 -12.72 2.16 18.47
C LEU A 409 -12.09 2.10 17.09
N ARG A 410 -10.87 1.56 17.00
CA ARG A 410 -10.20 1.31 15.73
C ARG A 410 -10.72 0.01 15.12
N PHE A 411 -11.29 0.09 13.93
CA PHE A 411 -11.90 -1.03 13.20
C PHE A 411 -12.94 -1.85 13.99
N PRO A 412 -13.99 -1.20 14.52
CA PRO A 412 -15.01 -1.88 15.30
C PRO A 412 -15.78 -2.88 14.44
N ARG A 413 -16.10 -4.04 15.04
CA ARG A 413 -16.86 -5.13 14.40
C ARG A 413 -17.93 -5.63 15.35
N PHE A 414 -19.14 -5.73 14.85
CA PHE A 414 -20.23 -6.37 15.54
C PHE A 414 -19.91 -7.85 15.79
N LEU A 415 -20.14 -8.34 17.00
CA LEU A 415 -20.07 -9.75 17.34
C LEU A 415 -21.47 -10.32 17.59
N ARG A 416 -22.19 -9.73 18.55
CA ARG A 416 -23.53 -10.17 18.94
C ARG A 416 -24.20 -9.13 19.83
N PHE A 417 -25.53 -9.24 19.97
CA PHE A 417 -26.26 -8.57 21.05
C PHE A 417 -26.17 -9.38 22.35
N ARG A 418 -26.21 -8.66 23.46
CA ARG A 418 -26.21 -9.23 24.82
C ARG A 418 -27.51 -8.95 25.57
N GLY A 419 -28.55 -8.40 24.93
CA GLY A 419 -29.76 -7.96 25.55
C GLY A 419 -29.67 -6.53 26.08
N PHE A 420 -30.55 -6.21 27.03
CA PHE A 420 -30.68 -4.86 27.61
C PHE A 420 -29.93 -4.71 28.93
N GLU A 421 -29.58 -5.82 29.57
CA GLU A 421 -28.80 -5.83 30.79
C GLU A 421 -27.40 -6.42 30.58
N LYS A 422 -26.40 -5.89 31.31
CA LYS A 422 -24.98 -6.23 31.15
C LYS A 422 -24.68 -7.74 31.23
N ASN A 423 -25.54 -8.52 31.88
CA ASN A 423 -25.40 -9.96 32.08
C ASN A 423 -26.36 -10.82 31.22
N GLU A 424 -27.23 -10.21 30.45
CA GLU A 424 -28.09 -10.95 29.52
C GLU A 424 -27.26 -11.47 28.32
N LYS A 425 -27.45 -12.73 27.98
CA LYS A 425 -26.96 -13.36 26.73
C LYS A 425 -28.20 -13.74 25.94
N LEU A 426 -28.38 -13.10 24.80
CA LEU A 426 -29.37 -13.51 23.80
C LEU A 426 -28.85 -14.70 23.02
#